data_b4a0146847ba95bc81d2dc198875dcdb
#
_entry.id   b4a0146847ba95bc81d2dc198875dcdb
#
_cell.length_a   1.000
_cell.length_b   1.000
_cell.length_c   1.000
_cell.angle_alpha   90.00
_cell.angle_beta   90.00
_cell.angle_gamma   90.00
#
_symmetry.space_group_name_H-M   'P 1'
#
loop_
_entity.id
_entity.type
_entity.pdbx_description
1 polymer ?
#
loop_
_entity_poly.entity_id
_entity_poly.type
_entity_poly.pdbx_seq_one_letter_code
_entity_poly.pdbx_strand_id
1 'polypeptide(L)'
;MKNFFLLAACLITCSGLAQNSFPNIEIISVEVDEISEDVVVNYSLEDETSCEVWLKISEDGGEYYETSQNVSGDVGDGIAPANERSLTWNYANLEGSIADIQIKIYASDGAAVSIQEMVDQVDENQLLNYMENVVGERNYLTDPVHLQEVRDFLTDEFSGAGLQTEGHEFAFAANTMENILGRKPGARQEDITYIIDGHFDGVSDSPGADDNASAVAGVLESLRILSQYEFEHSLRFIGFDTEEYGLIGSNRYNLNGIKSYEEIEGVLNFEMIGYFSDAPNSQTLPVGFDLLFPGAAQEVADDDFRGNFITVVGNVDSNSLIDAYEEASESYVPELRVITVAVPGTGTITPDLRRSDHASFWDNGIEALMLTDGANFRNQNYHTPDDVIDSLNLTFMSNVVKATLATAAELAVPISASFDQFDLSTVLSVGEHDHDFPAEVRVFPNPTDGMLMLEISTVEAPFRTRVEVYSLDGKLVHREVLNISGGTSRTEIDLDALSSGNYMLNLISGEASTSLGVVVE
;
A
#
# COMPACT_ATOMS: atom_id res chain seq x y z
N MET A 1 40.47 -4.50 8.33
CA MET A 1 40.14 -5.79 7.69
C MET A 1 38.74 -5.65 7.14
N LYS A 2 38.60 -5.57 5.82
CA LYS A 2 37.30 -5.38 5.17
C LYS A 2 36.51 -6.69 5.25
N ASN A 3 35.38 -6.67 5.89
CA ASN A 3 34.44 -7.80 5.89
C ASN A 3 33.50 -7.66 4.70
N PHE A 4 33.71 -8.51 3.71
CA PHE A 4 32.73 -8.71 2.64
C PHE A 4 31.63 -9.66 3.15
N PHE A 5 30.41 -9.19 3.26
CA PHE A 5 29.24 -10.05 3.36
C PHE A 5 28.67 -10.31 1.97
N LEU A 6 28.73 -11.57 1.55
CA LEU A 6 28.06 -12.06 0.35
C LEU A 6 26.61 -12.36 0.71
N LEU A 7 25.66 -11.58 0.20
CA LEU A 7 24.24 -11.95 0.24
C LEU A 7 23.98 -12.96 -0.89
N ALA A 8 23.45 -14.11 -0.52
CA ALA A 8 22.99 -15.11 -1.48
C ALA A 8 21.53 -14.75 -1.87
N ALA A 9 21.35 -14.24 -3.08
CA ALA A 9 20.03 -14.06 -3.67
C ALA A 9 19.41 -15.44 -3.98
N CYS A 10 18.20 -15.66 -3.50
CA CYS A 10 17.40 -16.85 -3.84
C CYS A 10 16.70 -16.58 -5.16
N LEU A 11 17.26 -17.06 -6.27
CA LEU A 11 16.64 -17.02 -7.60
C LEU A 11 15.48 -18.01 -7.65
N ILE A 12 14.26 -17.51 -7.64
CA ILE A 12 13.09 -18.28 -8.09
C ILE A 12 12.99 -18.12 -9.59
N THR A 13 13.45 -19.12 -10.33
CA THR A 13 13.27 -19.18 -11.78
C THR A 13 11.85 -19.66 -12.09
N CYS A 14 10.94 -18.75 -12.43
CA CYS A 14 9.75 -19.08 -13.19
C CYS A 14 10.09 -19.12 -14.67
N SER A 15 9.91 -20.26 -15.29
CA SER A 15 10.13 -20.47 -16.73
C SER A 15 8.85 -20.25 -17.53
N GLY A 16 8.88 -19.27 -18.39
CA GLY A 16 8.30 -19.31 -19.71
C GLY A 16 6.96 -18.66 -19.98
N LEU A 17 7.03 -17.41 -20.39
CA LEU A 17 6.30 -16.78 -21.51
C LEU A 17 7.13 -15.55 -21.85
N ALA A 18 7.14 -15.08 -23.10
CA ALA A 18 7.90 -13.88 -23.47
C ALA A 18 7.25 -12.66 -22.78
N GLN A 19 7.55 -12.47 -21.50
CA GLN A 19 7.34 -11.23 -20.79
C GLN A 19 8.27 -10.18 -21.40
N ASN A 20 7.76 -8.98 -21.66
CA ASN A 20 8.61 -7.81 -21.67
C ASN A 20 9.47 -7.90 -20.40
N SER A 21 10.77 -7.97 -20.60
CA SER A 21 11.67 -7.99 -19.42
C SER A 21 11.61 -6.60 -18.82
N PHE A 22 10.94 -6.45 -17.69
CA PHE A 22 11.02 -5.22 -16.90
C PHE A 22 12.50 -4.89 -16.65
N PRO A 23 12.85 -3.60 -16.57
CA PRO A 23 14.19 -3.21 -16.15
C PRO A 23 14.58 -3.95 -14.88
N ASN A 24 15.83 -4.35 -14.75
CA ASN A 24 16.35 -4.88 -13.49
C ASN A 24 17.28 -3.86 -12.86
N ILE A 25 16.94 -3.37 -11.67
CA ILE A 25 17.73 -2.43 -10.89
C ILE A 25 18.10 -3.08 -9.56
N GLU A 26 19.39 -3.03 -9.20
CA GLU A 26 19.91 -3.61 -7.95
C GLU A 26 20.86 -2.62 -7.26
N ILE A 27 20.65 -2.37 -5.98
CA ILE A 27 21.54 -1.56 -5.14
C ILE A 27 22.79 -2.38 -4.83
N ILE A 28 23.95 -1.88 -5.27
CA ILE A 28 25.25 -2.51 -5.05
C ILE A 28 25.83 -2.10 -3.68
N SER A 29 25.75 -0.80 -3.37
CA SER A 29 26.21 -0.25 -2.10
C SER A 29 25.53 1.08 -1.80
N VAL A 30 25.43 1.37 -0.51
CA VAL A 30 24.97 2.67 0.00
C VAL A 30 26.03 3.20 0.95
N GLU A 31 26.43 4.44 0.75
CA GLU A 31 27.42 5.14 1.58
C GLU A 31 26.78 6.43 2.11
N VAL A 32 26.90 6.69 3.40
CA VAL A 32 26.40 7.90 4.05
C VAL A 32 27.59 8.78 4.45
N ASP A 33 27.65 9.99 3.92
CA ASP A 33 28.58 11.04 4.38
C ASP A 33 27.80 12.04 5.24
N GLU A 34 27.93 11.87 6.54
CA GLU A 34 27.26 12.73 7.52
C GLU A 34 27.77 14.18 7.53
N ILE A 35 28.92 14.46 6.92
CA ILE A 35 29.51 15.81 6.90
C ILE A 35 28.97 16.62 5.73
N SER A 36 28.87 16.03 4.55
CA SER A 36 28.24 16.65 3.38
C SER A 36 26.71 16.49 3.37
N GLU A 37 26.18 15.64 4.27
CA GLU A 37 24.77 15.25 4.34
C GLU A 37 24.30 14.60 3.04
N ASP A 38 25.14 13.72 2.50
CA ASP A 38 24.89 13.01 1.26
C ASP A 38 24.77 11.49 1.49
N VAL A 39 23.79 10.88 0.84
CA VAL A 39 23.70 9.43 0.67
C VAL A 39 24.06 9.12 -0.77
N VAL A 40 25.12 8.35 -0.98
CA VAL A 40 25.52 7.87 -2.29
C VAL A 40 25.00 6.46 -2.47
N VAL A 41 24.16 6.25 -3.47
CA VAL A 41 23.63 4.93 -3.85
C VAL A 41 24.30 4.49 -5.15
N ASN A 42 25.08 3.42 -5.08
CA ASN A 42 25.61 2.76 -6.26
C ASN A 42 24.71 1.59 -6.62
N TYR A 43 24.34 1.50 -7.89
CA TYR A 43 23.40 0.49 -8.39
C TYR A 43 23.79 -0.05 -9.76
N SER A 44 23.30 -1.23 -10.11
CA SER A 44 23.30 -1.76 -11.47
C SER A 44 21.95 -1.55 -12.13
N LEU A 45 21.96 -1.38 -13.44
CA LEU A 45 20.76 -1.27 -14.27
C LEU A 45 20.93 -2.16 -15.48
N GLU A 46 20.06 -3.16 -15.61
CA GLU A 46 20.00 -4.07 -16.75
C GLU A 46 18.69 -3.84 -17.53
N ASP A 47 18.79 -3.55 -18.80
CA ASP A 47 17.69 -3.39 -19.75
C ASP A 47 18.23 -3.41 -21.19
N GLU A 48 17.35 -3.47 -22.21
CA GLU A 48 17.70 -3.29 -23.62
C GLU A 48 17.74 -1.81 -24.01
N THR A 49 17.05 -0.94 -23.29
CA THR A 49 16.87 0.49 -23.55
C THR A 49 17.31 1.37 -22.39
N SER A 50 17.35 2.68 -22.58
CA SER A 50 17.57 3.63 -21.49
C SER A 50 16.30 3.79 -20.66
N CYS A 51 16.47 3.84 -19.36
CA CYS A 51 15.38 3.97 -18.39
C CYS A 51 15.29 5.39 -17.80
N GLU A 52 14.15 5.71 -17.26
CA GLU A 52 14.00 6.72 -16.23
C GLU A 52 14.33 6.09 -14.88
N VAL A 53 15.12 6.77 -14.06
CA VAL A 53 15.47 6.33 -12.70
C VAL A 53 15.04 7.38 -11.69
N TRP A 54 14.39 6.99 -10.60
CA TRP A 54 14.02 7.91 -9.52
C TRP A 54 14.21 7.27 -8.14
N LEU A 55 14.35 8.13 -7.14
CA LEU A 55 14.51 7.74 -5.74
C LEU A 55 13.28 8.16 -4.95
N LYS A 56 12.76 7.25 -4.14
CA LYS A 56 11.76 7.55 -3.10
C LYS A 56 12.38 7.33 -1.73
N ILE A 57 11.95 8.11 -0.75
CA ILE A 57 12.39 8.02 0.64
C ILE A 57 11.16 7.86 1.55
N SER A 58 11.34 7.10 2.62
CA SER A 58 10.39 6.97 3.71
C SER A 58 11.04 7.45 5.00
N GLU A 59 10.35 8.30 5.75
CA GLU A 59 10.75 8.81 7.07
C GLU A 59 10.01 8.13 8.23
N ASP A 60 9.13 7.16 7.92
CA ASP A 60 8.23 6.50 8.85
C ASP A 60 8.43 4.97 8.93
N GLY A 61 9.62 4.51 8.55
CA GLY A 61 9.96 3.08 8.61
C GLY A 61 9.43 2.25 7.46
N GLY A 62 9.12 2.88 6.32
CA GLY A 62 8.68 2.21 5.09
C GLY A 62 7.17 2.15 4.93
N GLU A 63 6.41 2.88 5.74
CA GLU A 63 4.95 2.93 5.63
C GLU A 63 4.51 3.75 4.40
N TYR A 64 5.16 4.91 4.17
CA TYR A 64 4.89 5.78 3.04
C TYR A 64 6.20 6.31 2.43
N TYR A 65 6.28 6.39 1.10
CA TYR A 65 7.47 6.84 0.38
C TYR A 65 7.17 8.04 -0.51
N GLU A 66 7.91 9.13 -0.32
CA GLU A 66 7.86 10.30 -1.18
C GLU A 66 8.99 10.31 -2.22
N THR A 67 8.70 10.81 -3.43
CA THR A 67 9.74 11.00 -4.44
C THR A 67 10.67 12.14 -4.03
N SER A 68 11.96 11.84 -3.85
CA SER A 68 12.95 12.84 -3.45
C SER A 68 13.30 13.80 -4.58
N GLN A 69 13.37 15.10 -4.27
CA GLN A 69 13.73 16.17 -5.20
C GLN A 69 15.22 16.53 -5.16
N ASN A 70 15.94 16.17 -4.09
CA ASN A 70 17.34 16.56 -3.86
C ASN A 70 18.30 15.47 -4.32
N VAL A 71 18.08 14.92 -5.51
CA VAL A 71 18.87 13.81 -6.07
C VAL A 71 19.65 14.30 -7.30
N SER A 72 20.88 13.84 -7.45
CA SER A 72 21.75 14.15 -8.57
C SER A 72 22.56 12.92 -9.01
N GLY A 73 23.24 13.00 -10.14
CA GLY A 73 24.01 11.89 -10.71
C GLY A 73 23.24 11.12 -11.77
N ASP A 74 23.33 9.80 -11.78
CA ASP A 74 22.60 8.92 -12.72
C ASP A 74 21.16 8.72 -12.26
N VAL A 75 20.32 9.76 -12.45
CA VAL A 75 18.90 9.84 -12.06
C VAL A 75 18.13 10.66 -13.09
N GLY A 76 16.82 10.42 -13.24
CA GLY A 76 15.96 11.03 -14.24
C GLY A 76 15.93 10.25 -15.55
N ASP A 77 15.57 10.92 -16.64
CA ASP A 77 15.38 10.31 -17.94
C ASP A 77 16.68 9.91 -18.63
N GLY A 78 16.62 8.84 -19.43
CA GLY A 78 17.67 8.48 -20.38
C GLY A 78 18.92 7.83 -19.75
N ILE A 79 18.79 7.25 -18.59
CA ILE A 79 19.88 6.51 -17.93
C ILE A 79 20.11 5.21 -18.70
N ALA A 80 21.29 5.10 -19.35
CA ALA A 80 21.65 3.90 -20.10
C ALA A 80 21.99 2.74 -19.16
N PRO A 81 21.65 1.47 -19.52
CA PRO A 81 22.04 0.29 -18.75
C PRO A 81 23.54 0.21 -18.50
N ALA A 82 23.94 -0.21 -17.31
CA ALA A 82 25.34 -0.42 -16.92
C ALA A 82 25.42 -1.23 -15.61
N ASN A 83 26.56 -1.94 -15.44
CA ASN A 83 26.83 -2.71 -14.23
C ASN A 83 27.11 -1.83 -13.00
N GLU A 84 27.35 -0.52 -13.21
CA GLU A 84 27.61 0.42 -12.13
C GLU A 84 27.13 1.82 -12.55
N ARG A 85 26.22 2.36 -11.75
CA ARG A 85 25.68 3.71 -11.80
C ARG A 85 25.70 4.29 -10.40
N SER A 86 25.64 5.61 -10.29
CA SER A 86 25.66 6.26 -9.00
C SER A 86 24.74 7.47 -8.97
N LEU A 87 23.90 7.55 -7.93
CA LEU A 87 23.17 8.75 -7.60
C LEU A 87 23.56 9.24 -6.19
N THR A 88 23.33 10.51 -5.95
CA THR A 88 23.57 11.14 -4.65
C THR A 88 22.28 11.85 -4.22
N TRP A 89 21.81 11.50 -3.04
CA TRP A 89 20.71 12.19 -2.37
C TRP A 89 21.26 13.05 -1.24
N ASN A 90 21.00 14.37 -1.31
CA ASN A 90 21.35 15.28 -0.24
C ASN A 90 20.20 15.41 0.76
N TYR A 91 20.44 15.04 2.02
CA TYR A 91 19.44 15.00 3.08
C TYR A 91 19.51 16.18 4.07
N ALA A 92 20.14 17.29 3.69
CA ALA A 92 20.28 18.48 4.55
C ALA A 92 18.95 19.04 5.07
N ASN A 93 17.84 18.77 4.38
CA ASN A 93 16.50 19.22 4.76
C ASN A 93 15.67 18.14 5.51
N LEU A 94 16.28 17.00 5.84
CA LEU A 94 15.61 15.96 6.61
C LEU A 94 15.28 16.46 8.03
N GLU A 95 14.01 16.31 8.45
CA GLU A 95 13.59 16.72 9.80
C GLU A 95 13.87 15.63 10.86
N GLY A 96 13.99 14.38 10.44
CA GLY A 96 14.18 13.19 11.26
C GLY A 96 15.65 12.72 11.37
N SER A 97 15.83 11.51 11.87
CA SER A 97 17.11 10.81 11.90
C SER A 97 17.34 10.09 10.59
N ILE A 98 18.53 10.23 10.00
CA ILE A 98 18.90 9.47 8.80
C ILE A 98 18.89 7.95 9.05
N ALA A 99 19.02 7.51 10.30
CA ALA A 99 18.95 6.09 10.66
C ALA A 99 17.52 5.50 10.57
N ASP A 100 16.50 6.34 10.53
CA ASP A 100 15.10 5.90 10.41
C ASP A 100 14.63 5.86 8.94
N ILE A 101 15.51 6.23 8.01
CA ILE A 101 15.21 6.35 6.59
C ILE A 101 15.29 5.00 5.88
N GLN A 102 14.27 4.72 5.09
CA GLN A 102 14.30 3.71 4.05
C GLN A 102 14.26 4.36 2.66
N ILE A 103 14.99 3.80 1.72
CA ILE A 103 15.02 4.27 0.34
C ILE A 103 14.54 3.18 -0.62
N LYS A 104 13.89 3.61 -1.71
CA LYS A 104 13.58 2.80 -2.89
C LYS A 104 14.13 3.48 -4.12
N ILE A 105 14.89 2.75 -4.92
CA ILE A 105 15.33 3.20 -6.23
C ILE A 105 14.52 2.45 -7.30
N TYR A 106 13.89 3.19 -8.18
CA TYR A 106 13.07 2.65 -9.26
C TYR A 106 13.75 2.86 -10.61
N ALA A 107 13.49 1.95 -11.54
CA ALA A 107 13.80 2.14 -12.96
C ALA A 107 12.58 1.77 -13.81
N SER A 108 12.32 2.54 -14.87
CA SER A 108 11.27 2.26 -15.86
C SER A 108 11.78 2.51 -17.27
N ASP A 109 11.53 1.58 -18.18
CA ASP A 109 11.86 1.71 -19.61
C ASP A 109 10.76 2.43 -20.39
N GLY A 110 9.60 2.71 -19.76
CA GLY A 110 8.44 3.34 -20.37
C GLY A 110 7.69 2.45 -21.37
N ALA A 111 7.98 1.14 -21.41
CA ALA A 111 7.25 0.21 -22.25
C ALA A 111 5.79 0.05 -21.76
N ALA A 112 4.88 -0.24 -22.70
CA ALA A 112 3.49 -0.50 -22.34
C ALA A 112 3.35 -1.86 -21.66
N VAL A 113 2.62 -1.88 -20.54
CA VAL A 113 2.27 -3.11 -19.82
C VAL A 113 0.89 -3.58 -20.27
N SER A 114 0.76 -4.86 -20.58
CA SER A 114 -0.49 -5.44 -21.11
C SER A 114 -1.44 -5.83 -19.98
N ILE A 115 -2.56 -5.14 -19.86
CA ILE A 115 -3.63 -5.53 -18.93
C ILE A 115 -4.28 -6.85 -19.37
N GLN A 116 -4.36 -7.13 -20.68
CA GLN A 116 -4.86 -8.42 -21.15
C GLN A 116 -4.03 -9.59 -20.64
N GLU A 117 -2.70 -9.44 -20.57
CA GLU A 117 -1.83 -10.48 -20.00
C GLU A 117 -2.06 -10.69 -18.50
N MET A 118 -2.48 -9.67 -17.78
CA MET A 118 -2.90 -9.80 -16.37
C MET A 118 -4.23 -10.56 -16.28
N VAL A 119 -5.22 -10.17 -17.07
CA VAL A 119 -6.54 -10.79 -17.15
C VAL A 119 -6.47 -12.28 -17.50
N ASP A 120 -5.59 -12.64 -18.45
CA ASP A 120 -5.40 -14.02 -18.89
C ASP A 120 -4.78 -14.93 -17.81
N GLN A 121 -4.25 -14.38 -16.72
CA GLN A 121 -3.69 -15.13 -15.60
C GLN A 121 -4.74 -15.55 -14.55
N VAL A 122 -5.97 -15.06 -14.62
CA VAL A 122 -7.04 -15.48 -13.72
C VAL A 122 -7.37 -16.95 -13.93
N ASP A 123 -7.23 -17.76 -12.88
CA ASP A 123 -7.36 -19.23 -12.94
C ASP A 123 -8.53 -19.72 -12.07
N GLU A 124 -9.50 -20.37 -12.70
CA GLU A 124 -10.66 -20.97 -12.03
C GLU A 124 -10.25 -21.99 -10.95
N ASN A 125 -9.15 -22.72 -11.15
CA ASN A 125 -8.68 -23.68 -10.16
C ASN A 125 -8.10 -22.97 -8.92
N GLN A 126 -7.47 -21.81 -9.13
CA GLN A 126 -6.97 -21.01 -8.02
C GLN A 126 -8.12 -20.38 -7.23
N LEU A 127 -9.14 -19.86 -7.91
CA LEU A 127 -10.37 -19.40 -7.27
C LEU A 127 -11.02 -20.50 -6.43
N LEU A 128 -11.15 -21.72 -6.99
CA LEU A 128 -11.66 -22.87 -6.26
C LEU A 128 -10.81 -23.19 -5.02
N ASN A 129 -9.49 -23.19 -5.16
CA ASN A 129 -8.58 -23.45 -4.05
C ASN A 129 -8.74 -22.40 -2.91
N TYR A 130 -8.89 -21.13 -3.24
CA TYR A 130 -9.17 -20.09 -2.24
C TYR A 130 -10.51 -20.32 -1.56
N MET A 131 -11.56 -20.62 -2.31
CA MET A 131 -12.87 -20.94 -1.74
C MET A 131 -12.84 -22.15 -0.81
N GLU A 132 -12.11 -23.22 -1.16
CA GLU A 132 -11.97 -24.44 -0.31
C GLU A 132 -11.30 -24.14 1.04
N ASN A 133 -10.47 -23.08 1.13
CA ASN A 133 -9.86 -22.65 2.39
C ASN A 133 -10.75 -21.69 3.21
N VAL A 134 -11.73 -21.04 2.58
CA VAL A 134 -12.57 -20.01 3.22
C VAL A 134 -13.95 -20.54 3.58
N VAL A 135 -14.54 -21.40 2.73
CA VAL A 135 -15.93 -21.88 2.92
C VAL A 135 -16.08 -22.68 4.20
N GLY A 136 -17.06 -22.30 5.01
CA GLY A 136 -17.37 -22.85 6.31
C GLY A 136 -18.04 -21.78 7.15
N GLU A 137 -18.63 -22.13 8.28
CA GLU A 137 -19.25 -21.14 9.16
C GLU A 137 -18.18 -20.20 9.73
N ARG A 138 -18.22 -18.91 9.41
CA ARG A 138 -17.25 -17.85 9.77
C ARG A 138 -17.92 -16.82 10.65
N ASN A 139 -18.30 -17.23 11.85
CA ASN A 139 -19.16 -16.43 12.72
C ASN A 139 -18.53 -16.25 14.09
N TYR A 140 -18.43 -15.00 14.56
CA TYR A 140 -17.75 -14.68 15.82
C TYR A 140 -18.41 -15.29 17.07
N LEU A 141 -19.68 -15.71 16.98
CA LEU A 141 -20.43 -16.34 18.09
C LEU A 141 -20.47 -17.86 17.99
N THR A 142 -20.69 -18.40 16.81
CA THR A 142 -21.01 -19.83 16.62
C THR A 142 -19.80 -20.63 16.13
N ASP A 143 -18.92 -20.03 15.32
CA ASP A 143 -17.63 -20.62 14.96
C ASP A 143 -16.50 -19.58 14.89
N PRO A 144 -16.06 -19.04 16.05
CA PRO A 144 -14.96 -18.09 16.09
C PRO A 144 -13.60 -18.72 15.74
N VAL A 145 -13.49 -20.06 15.75
CA VAL A 145 -12.24 -20.75 15.42
C VAL A 145 -12.01 -20.69 13.93
N HIS A 146 -13.00 -21.08 13.13
CA HIS A 146 -12.86 -21.01 11.67
C HIS A 146 -12.76 -19.57 11.17
N LEU A 147 -13.49 -18.63 11.79
CA LEU A 147 -13.32 -17.21 11.50
C LEU A 147 -11.86 -16.75 11.71
N GLN A 148 -11.17 -17.23 12.76
CA GLN A 148 -9.76 -16.91 12.98
C GLN A 148 -8.85 -17.59 11.96
N GLU A 149 -9.13 -18.85 11.61
CA GLU A 149 -8.38 -19.57 10.58
C GLU A 149 -8.43 -18.82 9.23
N VAL A 150 -9.58 -18.25 8.88
CA VAL A 150 -9.73 -17.43 7.65
C VAL A 150 -8.97 -16.10 7.75
N ARG A 151 -8.95 -15.44 8.92
CA ARG A 151 -8.09 -14.25 9.13
C ARG A 151 -6.61 -14.57 8.94
N ASP A 152 -6.15 -15.65 9.57
CA ASP A 152 -4.76 -16.11 9.46
C ASP A 152 -4.41 -16.42 8.00
N PHE A 153 -5.32 -17.12 7.29
CA PHE A 153 -5.16 -17.43 5.87
C PHE A 153 -5.05 -16.16 5.00
N LEU A 154 -5.93 -15.19 5.17
CA LEU A 154 -5.85 -13.90 4.46
C LEU A 154 -4.53 -13.16 4.75
N THR A 155 -4.12 -13.14 6.01
CA THR A 155 -2.86 -12.51 6.43
C THR A 155 -1.64 -13.17 5.78
N ASP A 156 -1.64 -14.51 5.70
CA ASP A 156 -0.57 -15.29 5.07
C ASP A 156 -0.52 -15.04 3.55
N GLU A 157 -1.68 -15.04 2.86
CA GLU A 157 -1.76 -14.79 1.42
C GLU A 157 -1.32 -13.35 1.08
N PHE A 158 -1.77 -12.35 1.84
CA PHE A 158 -1.40 -10.95 1.62
C PHE A 158 0.11 -10.73 1.85
N SER A 159 0.65 -11.27 2.94
CA SER A 159 2.08 -11.19 3.25
C SER A 159 2.92 -12.00 2.24
N GLY A 160 2.43 -13.18 1.84
CA GLY A 160 3.08 -14.03 0.85
C GLY A 160 3.18 -13.40 -0.54
N ALA A 161 2.25 -12.51 -0.89
CA ALA A 161 2.29 -11.71 -2.11
C ALA A 161 3.23 -10.48 -2.02
N GLY A 162 3.89 -10.26 -0.87
CA GLY A 162 4.83 -9.17 -0.66
C GLY A 162 4.17 -7.80 -0.38
N LEU A 163 2.90 -7.80 0.02
CA LEU A 163 2.20 -6.57 0.39
C LEU A 163 2.60 -6.07 1.78
N GLN A 164 2.44 -4.78 1.99
CA GLN A 164 2.39 -4.21 3.35
C GLN A 164 1.08 -4.68 3.99
N THR A 165 1.18 -5.68 4.89
CA THR A 165 0.01 -6.33 5.50
C THR A 165 -0.15 -5.87 6.93
N GLU A 166 -1.37 -5.46 7.30
CA GLU A 166 -1.71 -5.04 8.65
C GLU A 166 -3.12 -5.51 9.05
N GLY A 167 -3.31 -5.75 10.34
CA GLY A 167 -4.61 -5.97 10.95
C GLY A 167 -5.20 -4.65 11.45
N HIS A 168 -6.42 -4.33 11.02
CA HIS A 168 -7.16 -3.18 11.53
C HIS A 168 -8.14 -3.63 12.61
N GLU A 169 -7.70 -3.56 13.88
CA GLU A 169 -8.48 -3.99 15.04
C GLU A 169 -9.58 -2.98 15.42
N PHE A 170 -10.74 -3.49 15.81
CA PHE A 170 -11.85 -2.70 16.34
C PHE A 170 -12.70 -3.49 17.34
N ALA A 171 -13.37 -2.76 18.23
CA ALA A 171 -14.25 -3.37 19.24
C ALA A 171 -15.66 -3.60 18.68
N PHE A 172 -16.19 -4.83 18.85
CA PHE A 172 -17.57 -5.18 18.58
C PHE A 172 -18.11 -6.23 19.57
N ALA A 173 -19.29 -6.00 20.17
CA ALA A 173 -19.97 -6.94 21.08
C ALA A 173 -19.07 -7.53 22.18
N ALA A 174 -18.20 -6.71 22.78
CA ALA A 174 -17.19 -7.07 23.77
C ALA A 174 -16.07 -8.01 23.27
N ASN A 175 -15.91 -8.18 21.96
CA ASN A 175 -14.80 -8.85 21.31
C ASN A 175 -13.93 -7.82 20.57
N THR A 176 -12.68 -8.19 20.28
CA THR A 176 -11.84 -7.51 19.29
C THR A 176 -12.03 -8.25 17.97
N MET A 177 -12.42 -7.51 16.94
CA MET A 177 -12.56 -7.96 15.57
C MET A 177 -11.48 -7.29 14.74
N GLU A 178 -11.22 -7.80 13.54
CA GLU A 178 -10.09 -7.36 12.75
C GLU A 178 -10.35 -7.45 11.25
N ASN A 179 -10.26 -6.34 10.54
CA ASN A 179 -10.15 -6.33 9.08
C ASN A 179 -8.71 -6.65 8.69
N ILE A 180 -8.51 -7.40 7.62
CA ILE A 180 -7.18 -7.70 7.09
C ILE A 180 -6.92 -6.78 5.89
N LEU A 181 -5.85 -6.01 5.98
CA LEU A 181 -5.48 -5.01 4.99
C LEU A 181 -4.16 -5.38 4.33
N GLY A 182 -4.10 -5.34 3.01
CA GLY A 182 -2.88 -5.47 2.24
C GLY A 182 -2.72 -4.28 1.31
N ARG A 183 -1.55 -3.64 1.29
CA ARG A 183 -1.28 -2.50 0.45
C ARG A 183 -0.10 -2.76 -0.48
N LYS A 184 -0.29 -2.49 -1.78
CA LYS A 184 0.76 -2.36 -2.78
C LYS A 184 0.97 -0.87 -3.06
N PRO A 185 2.08 -0.30 -2.58
CA PRO A 185 2.36 1.13 -2.78
C PRO A 185 2.55 1.48 -4.25
N GLY A 186 2.03 2.62 -4.67
CA GLY A 186 2.25 3.17 -6.00
C GLY A 186 3.70 3.64 -6.19
N ALA A 187 4.25 3.37 -7.36
CA ALA A 187 5.62 3.73 -7.67
C ALA A 187 5.81 5.24 -7.89
N ARG A 188 4.72 5.97 -8.19
CA ARG A 188 4.76 7.41 -8.44
C ARG A 188 3.88 8.21 -7.49
N GLN A 189 2.58 8.04 -7.56
CA GLN A 189 1.57 8.73 -6.75
C GLN A 189 1.03 7.74 -5.70
N GLU A 190 1.81 7.56 -4.65
CA GLU A 190 1.55 6.56 -3.62
C GLU A 190 0.37 6.93 -2.72
N ASP A 191 0.00 8.19 -2.66
CA ASP A 191 -1.14 8.75 -1.94
C ASP A 191 -2.49 8.36 -2.57
N ILE A 192 -2.57 8.27 -3.90
CA ILE A 192 -3.78 7.85 -4.61
C ILE A 192 -3.95 6.33 -4.48
N THR A 193 -5.11 5.91 -3.97
CA THR A 193 -5.36 4.49 -3.68
C THR A 193 -6.70 4.03 -4.24
N TYR A 194 -6.68 2.87 -4.93
CA TYR A 194 -7.87 2.13 -5.33
C TYR A 194 -8.00 0.85 -4.50
N ILE A 195 -9.21 0.50 -4.10
CA ILE A 195 -9.50 -0.62 -3.20
C ILE A 195 -10.22 -1.72 -3.96
N ILE A 196 -9.83 -2.99 -3.72
CA ILE A 196 -10.60 -4.19 -4.03
C ILE A 196 -10.91 -4.88 -2.70
N ASP A 197 -12.18 -5.07 -2.39
CA ASP A 197 -12.58 -5.63 -1.11
C ASP A 197 -13.73 -6.63 -1.20
N GLY A 198 -13.91 -7.36 -0.09
CA GLY A 198 -15.04 -8.20 0.21
C GLY A 198 -15.01 -8.64 1.66
N HIS A 199 -16.16 -8.96 2.27
CA HIS A 199 -16.18 -9.43 3.64
C HIS A 199 -15.89 -10.93 3.74
N PHE A 200 -15.28 -11.34 4.86
CA PHE A 200 -14.95 -12.73 5.09
C PHE A 200 -15.75 -13.38 6.24
N ASP A 201 -16.47 -12.60 7.05
CA ASP A 201 -17.38 -13.16 8.04
C ASP A 201 -18.63 -13.74 7.36
N GLY A 202 -19.45 -14.42 8.12
CA GLY A 202 -20.68 -15.03 7.63
C GLY A 202 -21.73 -15.21 8.72
N VAL A 203 -22.97 -15.47 8.32
CA VAL A 203 -24.05 -15.77 9.25
C VAL A 203 -23.91 -17.16 9.87
N SER A 204 -24.59 -17.38 11.01
CA SER A 204 -24.67 -18.73 11.61
C SER A 204 -25.44 -19.70 10.71
N ASP A 205 -25.10 -20.97 10.79
CA ASP A 205 -25.74 -22.07 10.07
C ASP A 205 -25.61 -22.01 8.52
N SER A 206 -24.72 -21.16 7.96
CA SER A 206 -24.41 -21.10 6.52
C SER A 206 -22.92 -21.34 6.28
N PRO A 207 -22.54 -22.18 5.30
CA PRO A 207 -21.13 -22.29 4.88
C PRO A 207 -20.63 -21.03 4.15
N GLY A 208 -21.54 -20.22 3.59
CA GLY A 208 -21.24 -18.96 2.94
C GLY A 208 -20.29 -19.08 1.75
N ALA A 209 -20.61 -19.98 0.81
CA ALA A 209 -19.77 -20.15 -0.37
C ALA A 209 -19.89 -18.97 -1.32
N ASP A 210 -21.12 -18.54 -1.60
CA ASP A 210 -21.38 -17.33 -2.37
C ASP A 210 -21.29 -16.10 -1.47
N ASP A 211 -21.85 -16.18 -0.26
CA ASP A 211 -21.92 -15.13 0.74
C ASP A 211 -20.93 -15.35 1.91
N ASN A 212 -19.69 -14.87 1.86
CA ASN A 212 -19.10 -14.12 0.75
C ASN A 212 -17.68 -14.67 0.43
N ALA A 213 -17.51 -16.02 0.52
CA ALA A 213 -16.24 -16.66 0.16
C ALA A 213 -15.90 -16.47 -1.33
N SER A 214 -16.92 -16.30 -2.20
CA SER A 214 -16.72 -15.97 -3.61
C SER A 214 -15.99 -14.64 -3.77
N ALA A 215 -16.36 -13.61 -3.01
CA ALA A 215 -15.69 -12.32 -2.96
C ALA A 215 -14.26 -12.42 -2.43
N VAL A 216 -14.07 -13.13 -1.31
CA VAL A 216 -12.73 -13.34 -0.74
C VAL A 216 -11.78 -13.97 -1.75
N ALA A 217 -12.24 -15.01 -2.47
CA ALA A 217 -11.46 -15.63 -3.53
C ALA A 217 -11.17 -14.66 -4.69
N GLY A 218 -12.11 -13.77 -5.03
CA GLY A 218 -11.92 -12.72 -6.02
C GLY A 218 -10.87 -11.69 -5.60
N VAL A 219 -10.88 -11.26 -4.33
CA VAL A 219 -9.85 -10.37 -3.76
C VAL A 219 -8.48 -11.03 -3.83
N LEU A 220 -8.35 -12.29 -3.38
CA LEU A 220 -7.09 -13.03 -3.36
C LEU A 220 -6.53 -13.29 -4.76
N GLU A 221 -7.37 -13.59 -5.74
CA GLU A 221 -6.92 -13.82 -7.12
C GLU A 221 -6.47 -12.51 -7.77
N SER A 222 -7.20 -11.42 -7.52
CA SER A 222 -6.80 -10.08 -7.98
C SER A 222 -5.46 -9.67 -7.37
N LEU A 223 -5.30 -9.87 -6.07
CA LEU A 223 -4.05 -9.64 -5.34
C LEU A 223 -2.89 -10.46 -5.91
N ARG A 224 -3.07 -11.78 -6.10
CA ARG A 224 -2.05 -12.69 -6.61
C ARG A 224 -1.46 -12.22 -7.94
N ILE A 225 -2.29 -11.64 -8.79
CA ILE A 225 -1.88 -11.17 -10.12
C ILE A 225 -1.31 -9.75 -10.03
N LEU A 226 -2.07 -8.81 -9.48
CA LEU A 226 -1.69 -7.40 -9.47
C LEU A 226 -0.45 -7.11 -8.61
N SER A 227 -0.17 -7.90 -7.59
CA SER A 227 1.06 -7.76 -6.79
C SER A 227 2.36 -7.93 -7.58
N GLN A 228 2.31 -8.61 -8.73
CA GLN A 228 3.47 -8.91 -9.59
C GLN A 228 3.88 -7.74 -10.49
N TYR A 229 3.07 -6.69 -10.56
CA TYR A 229 3.29 -5.53 -11.44
C TYR A 229 3.46 -4.26 -10.63
N GLU A 230 4.15 -3.27 -11.20
CA GLU A 230 4.22 -1.92 -10.63
C GLU A 230 3.16 -1.03 -11.26
N PHE A 231 2.61 -0.12 -10.46
CA PHE A 231 1.57 0.83 -10.86
C PHE A 231 1.96 2.25 -10.48
N GLU A 232 1.41 3.26 -11.16
CA GLU A 232 1.58 4.65 -10.75
C GLU A 232 0.94 4.91 -9.39
N HIS A 233 -0.29 4.43 -9.18
CA HIS A 233 -1.10 4.60 -7.98
C HIS A 233 -1.07 3.34 -7.10
N SER A 234 -1.42 3.50 -5.84
CA SER A 234 -1.52 2.39 -4.88
C SER A 234 -2.76 1.52 -5.10
N LEU A 235 -2.59 0.23 -4.82
CA LEU A 235 -3.71 -0.71 -4.70
C LEU A 235 -3.82 -1.18 -3.25
N ARG A 236 -5.04 -1.28 -2.75
CA ARG A 236 -5.33 -1.85 -1.44
C ARG A 236 -6.31 -3.00 -1.59
N PHE A 237 -6.02 -4.10 -0.91
CA PHE A 237 -6.86 -5.29 -0.84
C PHE A 237 -7.36 -5.42 0.58
N ILE A 238 -8.67 -5.64 0.76
CA ILE A 238 -9.26 -5.68 2.10
C ILE A 238 -10.18 -6.87 2.25
N GLY A 239 -9.98 -7.67 3.32
CA GLY A 239 -11.00 -8.54 3.87
C GLY A 239 -11.69 -7.82 5.03
N PHE A 240 -12.99 -7.52 4.91
CA PHE A 240 -13.75 -6.92 5.98
C PHE A 240 -14.35 -7.97 6.92
N ASP A 241 -14.36 -7.67 8.21
CA ASP A 241 -14.98 -8.48 9.25
C ASP A 241 -16.29 -7.86 9.73
N THR A 242 -17.20 -8.70 10.21
CA THR A 242 -18.48 -8.25 10.80
C THR A 242 -19.36 -7.40 9.86
N GLU A 243 -19.33 -7.68 8.56
CA GLU A 243 -20.25 -7.12 7.58
C GLU A 243 -21.68 -7.50 7.92
N GLU A 244 -21.93 -8.78 8.19
CA GLU A 244 -23.24 -9.42 8.47
C GLU A 244 -23.96 -8.85 9.71
N TYR A 245 -23.24 -8.06 10.49
CA TYR A 245 -23.75 -7.38 11.66
C TYR A 245 -24.00 -5.89 11.44
N GLY A 246 -24.05 -5.47 10.18
CA GLY A 246 -24.38 -4.11 9.75
C GLY A 246 -23.17 -3.28 9.34
N LEU A 247 -22.31 -3.85 8.49
CA LEU A 247 -21.16 -3.17 7.87
C LEU A 247 -20.16 -2.62 8.91
N ILE A 248 -19.98 -3.35 10.03
CA ILE A 248 -19.21 -2.80 11.16
C ILE A 248 -17.73 -2.61 10.77
N GLY A 249 -17.12 -3.62 10.13
CA GLY A 249 -15.71 -3.57 9.74
C GLY A 249 -15.39 -2.41 8.80
N SER A 250 -16.14 -2.29 7.73
CA SER A 250 -15.96 -1.20 6.74
C SER A 250 -16.28 0.18 7.32
N ASN A 251 -17.31 0.29 8.17
CA ASN A 251 -17.58 1.54 8.89
C ASN A 251 -16.41 1.94 9.82
N ARG A 252 -15.78 0.97 10.50
CA ARG A 252 -14.61 1.24 11.35
C ARG A 252 -13.39 1.63 10.52
N TYR A 253 -13.18 0.96 9.39
CA TYR A 253 -12.13 1.31 8.46
C TYR A 253 -12.25 2.75 7.95
N ASN A 254 -13.44 3.15 7.51
CA ASN A 254 -13.71 4.53 7.07
C ASN A 254 -13.49 5.58 8.18
N LEU A 255 -13.68 5.20 9.47
CA LEU A 255 -13.49 6.11 10.59
C LEU A 255 -12.03 6.31 10.99
N ASN A 256 -11.19 5.28 10.93
CA ASN A 256 -9.83 5.30 11.48
C ASN A 256 -8.84 4.30 10.86
N GLY A 257 -9.22 3.59 9.78
CA GLY A 257 -8.33 2.67 9.05
C GLY A 257 -7.63 3.33 7.87
N ILE A 258 -8.25 4.35 7.25
CA ILE A 258 -7.65 5.12 6.16
C ILE A 258 -6.52 5.98 6.74
N LYS A 259 -5.33 5.86 6.17
CA LYS A 259 -4.15 6.61 6.61
C LYS A 259 -4.25 8.08 6.18
N SER A 260 -3.62 8.98 6.94
CA SER A 260 -3.73 10.42 6.70
C SER A 260 -3.10 10.91 5.38
N TYR A 261 -2.25 10.09 4.77
CA TYR A 261 -1.63 10.35 3.47
C TYR A 261 -2.40 9.71 2.31
N GLU A 262 -3.41 8.89 2.55
CA GLU A 262 -4.17 8.19 1.50
C GLU A 262 -5.37 9.01 1.03
N GLU A 263 -5.51 9.10 -0.28
CA GLU A 263 -6.68 9.59 -1.00
C GLU A 263 -7.33 8.39 -1.72
N ILE A 264 -8.49 7.94 -1.22
CA ILE A 264 -9.20 6.81 -1.81
C ILE A 264 -10.05 7.33 -2.97
N GLU A 265 -9.64 7.01 -4.20
CA GLU A 265 -10.27 7.48 -5.45
C GLU A 265 -11.33 6.50 -5.99
N GLY A 266 -11.34 5.24 -5.54
CA GLY A 266 -12.34 4.28 -5.95
C GLY A 266 -12.28 2.96 -5.21
N VAL A 267 -13.45 2.34 -5.02
CA VAL A 267 -13.62 1.06 -4.33
C VAL A 267 -14.40 0.09 -5.20
N LEU A 268 -13.86 -1.11 -5.39
CA LEU A 268 -14.46 -2.22 -6.12
C LEU A 268 -14.79 -3.32 -5.12
N ASN A 269 -16.01 -3.29 -4.58
CA ASN A 269 -16.48 -4.21 -3.55
C ASN A 269 -17.17 -5.42 -4.18
N PHE A 270 -16.65 -6.61 -3.93
CA PHE A 270 -17.31 -7.86 -4.28
C PHE A 270 -18.36 -8.25 -3.25
N GLU A 271 -19.57 -8.55 -3.74
CA GLU A 271 -20.70 -8.99 -2.91
C GLU A 271 -21.47 -10.10 -3.60
N MET A 272 -21.14 -11.37 -3.26
CA MET A 272 -21.69 -12.54 -3.95
C MET A 272 -21.49 -12.47 -5.47
N ILE A 273 -20.49 -13.15 -5.97
CA ILE A 273 -20.09 -13.08 -7.39
C ILE A 273 -20.06 -14.45 -8.09
N GLY A 274 -20.62 -15.49 -7.44
CA GLY A 274 -20.47 -16.86 -7.91
C GLY A 274 -21.74 -17.49 -8.50
N TYR A 275 -22.94 -16.99 -8.23
CA TYR A 275 -24.17 -17.67 -8.64
C TYR A 275 -24.66 -17.20 -10.01
N PHE A 276 -24.82 -18.16 -10.92
CA PHE A 276 -25.23 -17.93 -12.32
C PHE A 276 -26.36 -18.86 -12.72
N SER A 277 -27.32 -18.35 -13.53
CA SER A 277 -28.40 -19.18 -14.08
C SER A 277 -28.89 -18.66 -15.42
N ASP A 278 -28.83 -19.51 -16.46
CA ASP A 278 -29.48 -19.27 -17.77
C ASP A 278 -30.95 -19.64 -17.82
N ALA A 279 -31.52 -20.10 -16.73
CA ALA A 279 -32.94 -20.45 -16.69
C ALA A 279 -33.83 -19.19 -16.78
N PRO A 280 -34.88 -19.17 -17.60
CA PRO A 280 -35.83 -18.06 -17.57
C PRO A 280 -36.45 -17.88 -16.19
N ASN A 281 -36.65 -16.63 -15.79
CA ASN A 281 -37.18 -16.23 -14.47
C ASN A 281 -36.33 -16.70 -13.28
N SER A 282 -35.04 -16.82 -13.46
CA SER A 282 -34.08 -17.10 -12.38
C SER A 282 -33.60 -15.83 -11.65
N GLN A 283 -33.90 -14.65 -12.18
CA GLN A 283 -33.63 -13.35 -11.55
C GLN A 283 -34.94 -12.67 -11.13
N THR A 284 -34.98 -12.17 -9.91
CA THR A 284 -36.03 -11.25 -9.45
C THR A 284 -35.42 -9.87 -9.22
N LEU A 285 -36.24 -8.84 -9.09
CA LEU A 285 -35.76 -7.47 -8.87
C LEU A 285 -36.28 -6.94 -7.52
N PRO A 286 -35.51 -6.08 -6.83
CA PRO A 286 -35.99 -5.38 -5.63
C PRO A 286 -37.29 -4.60 -5.88
N VAL A 287 -38.09 -4.42 -4.85
CA VAL A 287 -39.35 -3.68 -4.97
C VAL A 287 -39.09 -2.23 -5.38
N GLY A 288 -39.70 -1.81 -6.52
CA GLY A 288 -39.56 -0.47 -7.05
C GLY A 288 -38.30 -0.24 -7.90
N PHE A 289 -37.52 -1.29 -8.14
CA PHE A 289 -36.33 -1.21 -9.00
C PHE A 289 -36.70 -0.75 -10.41
N ASP A 290 -37.79 -1.25 -10.97
CA ASP A 290 -38.33 -0.87 -12.29
C ASP A 290 -38.77 0.60 -12.38
N LEU A 291 -39.12 1.22 -11.27
CA LEU A 291 -39.48 2.65 -11.22
C LEU A 291 -38.23 3.55 -11.17
N LEU A 292 -37.20 3.12 -10.47
CA LEU A 292 -35.97 3.91 -10.27
C LEU A 292 -34.98 3.68 -11.41
N PHE A 293 -34.89 2.44 -11.92
CA PHE A 293 -33.93 2.02 -12.95
C PHE A 293 -34.64 1.33 -14.12
N PRO A 294 -35.55 2.03 -14.84
CA PRO A 294 -36.38 1.42 -15.88
C PRO A 294 -35.54 0.83 -17.03
N GLY A 295 -34.35 1.39 -17.35
CA GLY A 295 -33.44 0.85 -18.35
C GLY A 295 -32.92 -0.52 -17.95
N ALA A 296 -32.29 -0.63 -16.81
CA ALA A 296 -31.74 -1.88 -16.28
C ALA A 296 -32.84 -2.96 -16.09
N ALA A 297 -34.00 -2.55 -15.56
CA ALA A 297 -35.15 -3.47 -15.43
C ALA A 297 -35.62 -4.01 -16.79
N GLN A 298 -35.62 -3.18 -17.85
CA GLN A 298 -35.98 -3.59 -19.19
C GLN A 298 -34.96 -4.56 -19.79
N GLU A 299 -33.66 -4.33 -19.57
CA GLU A 299 -32.59 -5.24 -20.04
C GLU A 299 -32.71 -6.64 -19.41
N VAL A 300 -33.04 -6.72 -18.12
CA VAL A 300 -33.33 -8.00 -17.45
C VAL A 300 -34.56 -8.66 -18.04
N ALA A 301 -35.64 -7.89 -18.29
CA ALA A 301 -36.88 -8.39 -18.85
C ALA A 301 -36.75 -8.86 -20.30
N ASP A 302 -35.94 -8.18 -21.11
CA ASP A 302 -35.69 -8.53 -22.52
C ASP A 302 -34.95 -9.86 -22.68
N ASP A 303 -34.27 -10.31 -21.61
CA ASP A 303 -33.63 -11.63 -21.53
C ASP A 303 -34.38 -12.60 -20.62
N ASP A 304 -35.70 -12.56 -20.62
CA ASP A 304 -36.59 -13.49 -19.88
C ASP A 304 -36.25 -13.59 -18.37
N PHE A 305 -35.72 -12.53 -17.75
CA PHE A 305 -35.28 -12.53 -16.34
C PHE A 305 -34.30 -13.66 -16.02
N ARG A 306 -33.26 -13.86 -16.87
CA ARG A 306 -32.16 -14.79 -16.61
C ARG A 306 -31.16 -14.17 -15.66
N GLY A 307 -30.66 -14.97 -14.73
CA GLY A 307 -29.59 -14.57 -13.79
C GLY A 307 -28.18 -14.84 -14.35
N ASN A 308 -27.88 -14.28 -15.51
CA ASN A 308 -26.66 -14.55 -16.29
C ASN A 308 -25.79 -13.31 -16.49
N PHE A 309 -25.83 -12.38 -15.55
CA PHE A 309 -25.11 -11.11 -15.59
C PHE A 309 -24.57 -10.74 -14.20
N ILE A 310 -23.58 -9.84 -14.17
CA ILE A 310 -23.19 -9.13 -12.95
C ILE A 310 -23.91 -7.79 -12.88
N THR A 311 -24.37 -7.40 -11.69
CA THR A 311 -24.89 -6.06 -11.45
C THR A 311 -23.77 -5.19 -10.86
N VAL A 312 -23.52 -4.06 -11.49
CA VAL A 312 -22.60 -3.04 -11.02
C VAL A 312 -23.42 -1.90 -10.41
N VAL A 313 -23.37 -1.79 -9.09
CA VAL A 313 -24.15 -0.81 -8.35
C VAL A 313 -23.21 0.29 -7.84
N GLY A 314 -23.29 1.47 -8.45
CA GLY A 314 -22.66 2.70 -7.94
C GLY A 314 -23.74 3.68 -7.45
N ASN A 315 -23.29 4.77 -6.83
CA ASN A 315 -24.14 5.94 -6.66
C ASN A 315 -23.89 6.97 -7.77
N VAL A 316 -24.66 8.05 -7.81
CA VAL A 316 -24.51 9.09 -8.86
C VAL A 316 -23.17 9.81 -8.80
N ASP A 317 -22.47 9.79 -7.68
CA ASP A 317 -21.14 10.36 -7.54
C ASP A 317 -20.07 9.39 -8.07
N SER A 318 -20.35 8.08 -8.12
CA SER A 318 -19.48 7.01 -8.64
C SER A 318 -19.67 6.73 -10.14
N ASN A 319 -20.27 7.62 -10.92
CA ASN A 319 -20.51 7.38 -12.35
C ASN A 319 -19.22 7.14 -13.14
N SER A 320 -18.12 7.86 -12.80
CA SER A 320 -16.82 7.65 -13.42
C SER A 320 -16.30 6.24 -13.22
N LEU A 321 -16.53 5.68 -12.04
CA LEU A 321 -16.12 4.33 -11.70
C LEU A 321 -17.01 3.26 -12.37
N ILE A 322 -18.33 3.54 -12.52
CA ILE A 322 -19.23 2.70 -13.32
C ILE A 322 -18.76 2.65 -14.79
N ASP A 323 -18.52 3.81 -15.39
CA ASP A 323 -18.06 3.91 -16.78
C ASP A 323 -16.73 3.15 -16.98
N ALA A 324 -15.79 3.29 -16.05
CA ALA A 324 -14.50 2.57 -16.09
C ALA A 324 -14.70 1.05 -16.03
N TYR A 325 -15.61 0.55 -15.20
CA TYR A 325 -15.91 -0.89 -15.11
C TYR A 325 -16.58 -1.42 -16.39
N GLU A 326 -17.53 -0.68 -16.98
CA GLU A 326 -18.15 -1.03 -18.26
C GLU A 326 -17.11 -1.09 -19.39
N GLU A 327 -16.26 -0.05 -19.53
CA GLU A 327 -15.23 0.03 -20.56
C GLU A 327 -14.19 -1.11 -20.42
N ALA A 328 -13.75 -1.40 -19.21
CA ALA A 328 -12.83 -2.50 -18.94
C ALA A 328 -13.48 -3.87 -19.24
N SER A 329 -14.74 -4.07 -18.82
CA SER A 329 -15.47 -5.31 -19.11
C SER A 329 -15.64 -5.54 -20.62
N GLU A 330 -16.05 -4.52 -21.37
CA GLU A 330 -16.20 -4.60 -22.83
C GLU A 330 -14.86 -4.88 -23.54
N SER A 331 -13.78 -4.29 -23.05
CA SER A 331 -12.47 -4.38 -23.65
C SER A 331 -11.77 -5.72 -23.40
N TYR A 332 -11.87 -6.24 -22.17
CA TYR A 332 -11.05 -7.38 -21.73
C TYR A 332 -11.86 -8.66 -21.49
N VAL A 333 -13.18 -8.57 -21.23
CA VAL A 333 -14.05 -9.70 -20.86
C VAL A 333 -15.40 -9.59 -21.57
N PRO A 334 -15.45 -9.51 -22.90
CA PRO A 334 -16.69 -9.24 -23.65
C PRO A 334 -17.79 -10.33 -23.51
N GLU A 335 -17.47 -11.49 -22.95
CA GLU A 335 -18.42 -12.53 -22.61
C GLU A 335 -19.17 -12.27 -21.29
N LEU A 336 -18.67 -11.37 -20.44
CA LEU A 336 -19.37 -10.99 -19.21
C LEU A 336 -20.49 -9.99 -19.52
N ARG A 337 -21.72 -10.40 -19.25
CA ARG A 337 -22.84 -9.48 -19.33
C ARG A 337 -22.87 -8.61 -18.07
N VAL A 338 -22.84 -7.30 -18.25
CA VAL A 338 -22.85 -6.30 -17.18
C VAL A 338 -24.16 -5.51 -17.24
N ILE A 339 -24.79 -5.29 -16.09
CA ILE A 339 -25.93 -4.37 -15.94
C ILE A 339 -25.59 -3.35 -14.86
N THR A 340 -25.59 -2.07 -15.21
CA THR A 340 -25.20 -0.98 -14.31
C THR A 340 -26.41 -0.25 -13.74
N VAL A 341 -26.27 0.20 -12.49
CA VAL A 341 -27.24 1.09 -11.83
C VAL A 341 -26.51 2.16 -11.02
N ALA A 342 -26.97 3.41 -11.16
CA ALA A 342 -26.48 4.54 -10.36
C ALA A 342 -27.58 4.99 -9.39
N VAL A 343 -27.43 4.68 -8.11
CA VAL A 343 -28.43 5.03 -7.09
C VAL A 343 -28.35 6.51 -6.73
N PRO A 344 -29.48 7.17 -6.44
CA PRO A 344 -29.48 8.59 -6.03
C PRO A 344 -28.85 8.80 -4.65
N GLY A 345 -28.00 9.81 -4.53
CA GLY A 345 -27.31 10.16 -3.29
C GLY A 345 -26.49 8.98 -2.73
N THR A 346 -26.60 8.70 -1.45
CA THR A 346 -25.96 7.53 -0.84
C THR A 346 -26.84 6.27 -0.88
N GLY A 347 -27.87 6.19 -1.73
CA GLY A 347 -28.71 5.01 -1.90
C GLY A 347 -29.72 4.75 -0.77
N THR A 348 -29.98 5.68 0.13
CA THR A 348 -30.89 5.48 1.29
C THR A 348 -32.34 5.16 0.90
N ILE A 349 -32.77 5.51 -0.31
CA ILE A 349 -34.10 5.17 -0.85
C ILE A 349 -34.15 3.78 -1.51
N THR A 350 -32.99 3.13 -1.65
CA THR A 350 -32.81 1.81 -2.26
C THR A 350 -32.05 0.89 -1.30
N PRO A 351 -32.63 0.54 -0.13
CA PRO A 351 -31.91 -0.15 0.94
C PRO A 351 -31.32 -1.50 0.51
N ASP A 352 -31.95 -2.20 -0.44
CA ASP A 352 -31.43 -3.46 -0.97
C ASP A 352 -30.14 -3.31 -1.79
N LEU A 353 -29.85 -2.09 -2.27
CA LEU A 353 -28.64 -1.76 -3.02
C LEU A 353 -27.56 -1.11 -2.13
N ARG A 354 -27.65 -1.29 -0.81
CA ARG A 354 -26.70 -0.84 0.20
C ARG A 354 -26.28 -1.98 1.14
N ARG A 355 -26.48 -3.23 0.73
CA ARG A 355 -26.30 -4.40 1.58
C ARG A 355 -24.92 -5.02 1.34
N SER A 356 -23.88 -4.17 1.34
CA SER A 356 -22.48 -4.54 1.39
C SER A 356 -21.59 -3.34 1.76
N ASP A 357 -20.30 -3.56 1.92
CA ASP A 357 -19.29 -2.66 2.47
C ASP A 357 -19.14 -1.35 1.68
N HIS A 358 -19.40 -1.35 0.36
CA HIS A 358 -19.44 -0.14 -0.49
C HIS A 358 -20.31 0.99 0.08
N ALA A 359 -21.38 0.64 0.78
CA ALA A 359 -22.30 1.64 1.33
C ALA A 359 -21.66 2.49 2.43
N SER A 360 -20.72 1.94 3.18
CA SER A 360 -19.96 2.67 4.19
C SER A 360 -19.05 3.73 3.55
N PHE A 361 -18.51 3.46 2.37
CA PHE A 361 -17.71 4.42 1.60
C PHE A 361 -18.59 5.54 1.04
N TRP A 362 -19.76 5.24 0.48
CA TRP A 362 -20.71 6.29 0.05
C TRP A 362 -21.11 7.24 1.18
N ASP A 363 -21.30 6.71 2.41
CA ASP A 363 -21.66 7.53 3.57
C ASP A 363 -20.53 8.47 3.99
N ASN A 364 -19.29 8.20 3.55
CA ASN A 364 -18.11 9.04 3.76
C ASN A 364 -17.69 9.85 2.51
N GLY A 365 -18.49 9.81 1.45
CA GLY A 365 -18.26 10.59 0.23
C GLY A 365 -17.17 10.01 -0.69
N ILE A 366 -16.86 8.72 -0.54
CA ILE A 366 -15.89 7.99 -1.36
C ILE A 366 -16.64 7.22 -2.44
N GLU A 367 -16.16 7.28 -3.69
CA GLU A 367 -16.72 6.54 -4.81
C GLU A 367 -16.53 5.03 -4.62
N ALA A 368 -17.61 4.27 -4.80
CA ALA A 368 -17.55 2.83 -4.62
C ALA A 368 -18.58 2.11 -5.51
N LEU A 369 -18.22 0.90 -5.94
CA LEU A 369 -19.12 -0.03 -6.64
C LEU A 369 -19.37 -1.27 -5.79
N MET A 370 -20.61 -1.75 -5.77
CA MET A 370 -20.92 -3.13 -5.38
C MET A 370 -21.06 -3.96 -6.65
N LEU A 371 -20.27 -5.01 -6.74
CA LEU A 371 -20.30 -5.98 -7.83
C LEU A 371 -21.02 -7.22 -7.33
N THR A 372 -22.26 -7.45 -7.80
CA THR A 372 -23.09 -8.52 -7.25
C THR A 372 -23.83 -9.33 -8.31
N ASP A 373 -23.94 -10.61 -8.08
CA ASP A 373 -24.79 -11.50 -8.87
C ASP A 373 -26.29 -11.30 -8.60
N GLY A 374 -26.62 -10.55 -7.55
CA GLY A 374 -27.97 -10.22 -7.15
C GLY A 374 -28.43 -10.91 -5.87
N ALA A 375 -27.54 -11.63 -5.18
CA ALA A 375 -27.76 -12.24 -3.87
C ALA A 375 -29.13 -12.99 -3.80
N ASN A 376 -29.92 -12.78 -2.77
CA ASN A 376 -31.22 -13.42 -2.58
C ASN A 376 -32.26 -13.15 -3.69
N PHE A 377 -32.02 -12.20 -4.58
CA PHE A 377 -32.87 -11.96 -5.77
C PHE A 377 -32.59 -12.97 -6.89
N ARG A 378 -31.48 -13.72 -6.80
CA ARG A 378 -31.06 -14.76 -7.73
C ARG A 378 -30.76 -16.07 -7.01
N ASN A 379 -29.83 -16.07 -6.02
CA ASN A 379 -29.41 -17.24 -5.27
C ASN A 379 -30.37 -17.53 -4.11
N GLN A 380 -31.13 -18.62 -4.21
CA GLN A 380 -32.09 -19.03 -3.17
C GLN A 380 -31.39 -19.72 -1.98
N ASN A 381 -30.09 -20.01 -2.10
CA ASN A 381 -29.28 -20.60 -1.03
C ASN A 381 -28.74 -19.55 -0.05
N TYR A 382 -28.89 -18.25 -0.37
CA TYR A 382 -28.45 -17.13 0.45
C TYR A 382 -28.85 -17.30 1.93
N HIS A 383 -27.89 -17.22 2.84
CA HIS A 383 -28.06 -17.39 4.29
C HIS A 383 -28.65 -18.75 4.70
N THR A 384 -28.36 -19.82 3.96
CA THR A 384 -28.82 -21.18 4.27
C THR A 384 -27.65 -22.18 4.27
N PRO A 385 -27.88 -23.39 4.85
CA PRO A 385 -26.87 -24.47 4.79
C PRO A 385 -26.57 -24.97 3.36
N ASP A 386 -27.37 -24.57 2.37
CA ASP A 386 -27.21 -24.98 0.97
C ASP A 386 -26.34 -23.99 0.17
N ASP A 387 -25.80 -22.94 0.81
CA ASP A 387 -24.82 -22.04 0.19
C ASP A 387 -23.44 -22.70 0.16
N VAL A 388 -23.24 -23.55 -0.83
CA VAL A 388 -22.06 -24.42 -1.00
C VAL A 388 -21.40 -24.21 -2.36
N ILE A 389 -20.11 -24.53 -2.47
CA ILE A 389 -19.31 -24.34 -3.70
C ILE A 389 -19.96 -25.00 -4.93
N ASP A 390 -20.53 -26.20 -4.77
CA ASP A 390 -21.14 -26.96 -5.86
C ASP A 390 -22.33 -26.22 -6.53
N SER A 391 -22.88 -25.19 -5.89
CA SER A 391 -23.97 -24.36 -6.44
C SER A 391 -23.49 -23.21 -7.32
N LEU A 392 -22.19 -22.94 -7.35
CA LEU A 392 -21.60 -21.79 -8.00
C LEU A 392 -21.06 -22.10 -9.40
N ASN A 393 -20.87 -21.05 -10.19
CA ASN A 393 -20.31 -21.11 -11.53
C ASN A 393 -18.94 -20.42 -11.57
N LEU A 394 -17.88 -21.21 -11.50
CA LEU A 394 -16.51 -20.69 -11.47
C LEU A 394 -16.12 -19.88 -12.72
N THR A 395 -16.67 -20.23 -13.89
CA THR A 395 -16.41 -19.47 -15.13
C THR A 395 -17.05 -18.07 -15.05
N PHE A 396 -18.28 -17.96 -14.56
CA PHE A 396 -18.90 -16.67 -14.34
C PHE A 396 -18.12 -15.85 -13.30
N MET A 397 -17.80 -16.45 -12.16
CA MET A 397 -16.99 -15.85 -11.12
C MET A 397 -15.63 -15.37 -11.65
N SER A 398 -14.93 -16.21 -12.40
CA SER A 398 -13.66 -15.87 -13.06
C SER A 398 -13.80 -14.63 -13.97
N ASN A 399 -14.88 -14.54 -14.75
CA ASN A 399 -15.13 -13.40 -15.63
C ASN A 399 -15.39 -12.10 -14.84
N VAL A 400 -16.11 -12.18 -13.70
CA VAL A 400 -16.30 -11.03 -12.81
C VAL A 400 -14.95 -10.57 -12.23
N VAL A 401 -14.12 -11.50 -11.75
CA VAL A 401 -12.78 -11.19 -11.22
C VAL A 401 -11.89 -10.58 -12.31
N LYS A 402 -11.91 -11.10 -13.53
CA LYS A 402 -11.18 -10.55 -14.69
C LYS A 402 -11.56 -9.10 -14.97
N ALA A 403 -12.86 -8.80 -15.01
CA ALA A 403 -13.35 -7.45 -15.26
C ALA A 403 -12.94 -6.47 -14.14
N THR A 404 -13.05 -6.90 -12.89
CA THR A 404 -12.64 -6.10 -11.73
C THR A 404 -11.15 -5.84 -11.71
N LEU A 405 -10.34 -6.88 -11.97
CA LEU A 405 -8.89 -6.79 -12.07
C LEU A 405 -8.47 -5.82 -13.19
N ALA A 406 -9.11 -5.93 -14.38
CA ALA A 406 -8.85 -5.02 -15.49
C ALA A 406 -9.18 -3.58 -15.14
N THR A 407 -10.34 -3.35 -14.49
CA THR A 407 -10.75 -2.02 -14.02
C THR A 407 -9.73 -1.44 -13.04
N ALA A 408 -9.33 -2.21 -12.03
CA ALA A 408 -8.34 -1.78 -11.05
C ALA A 408 -6.98 -1.47 -11.71
N ALA A 409 -6.56 -2.28 -12.69
CA ALA A 409 -5.32 -2.06 -13.42
C ALA A 409 -5.37 -0.79 -14.28
N GLU A 410 -6.48 -0.52 -15.01
CA GLU A 410 -6.65 0.72 -15.78
C GLU A 410 -6.59 1.96 -14.87
N LEU A 411 -7.26 1.91 -13.72
CA LEU A 411 -7.32 3.01 -12.77
C LEU A 411 -5.96 3.24 -12.07
N ALA A 412 -5.26 2.18 -11.70
CA ALA A 412 -3.97 2.27 -11.02
C ALA A 412 -2.79 2.54 -11.96
N VAL A 413 -2.97 2.41 -13.27
CA VAL A 413 -2.00 2.67 -14.36
C VAL A 413 -0.73 1.82 -14.23
N PRO A 414 -0.68 0.63 -14.85
CA PRO A 414 0.49 -0.23 -14.77
C PRO A 414 1.68 0.37 -15.52
N ILE A 415 2.86 0.25 -14.94
CA ILE A 415 4.11 0.75 -15.50
C ILE A 415 5.15 -0.38 -15.63
N SER A 416 5.93 -0.34 -16.72
CA SER A 416 7.08 -1.23 -16.90
C SER A 416 8.22 -0.73 -16.03
N ALA A 417 8.20 -1.13 -14.75
CA ALA A 417 9.18 -0.70 -13.77
C ALA A 417 9.57 -1.84 -12.82
N SER A 418 10.74 -1.69 -12.22
CA SER A 418 11.18 -2.45 -11.06
C SER A 418 11.81 -1.53 -10.03
N PHE A 419 12.02 -2.04 -8.83
CA PHE A 419 12.72 -1.31 -7.78
C PHE A 419 13.59 -2.22 -6.93
N ASP A 420 14.56 -1.61 -6.26
CA ASP A 420 15.26 -2.20 -5.12
C ASP A 420 15.19 -1.25 -3.93
N GLN A 421 15.30 -1.78 -2.72
CA GLN A 421 15.13 -1.02 -1.49
C GLN A 421 16.29 -1.25 -0.52
N PHE A 422 16.53 -0.23 0.31
CA PHE A 422 17.59 -0.27 1.31
C PHE A 422 17.18 0.48 2.59
N ASP A 423 17.47 -0.15 3.74
CA ASP A 423 17.28 0.45 5.05
C ASP A 423 18.59 1.06 5.54
N LEU A 424 18.63 2.40 5.69
CA LEU A 424 19.83 3.13 6.07
C LEU A 424 20.32 2.81 7.49
N SER A 425 19.45 2.28 8.37
CA SER A 425 19.87 1.82 9.71
C SER A 425 20.95 0.75 9.64
N THR A 426 20.98 -0.02 8.54
CA THR A 426 21.94 -1.11 8.34
C THR A 426 23.39 -0.64 8.09
N VAL A 427 23.58 0.58 7.56
CA VAL A 427 24.92 1.18 7.34
C VAL A 427 25.30 2.17 8.43
N LEU A 428 24.32 2.77 9.06
CA LEU A 428 24.46 3.58 10.25
C LEU A 428 24.44 2.64 11.46
N SER A 429 25.35 1.68 11.50
CA SER A 429 25.49 0.87 12.69
C SER A 429 25.65 1.81 13.87
N VAL A 430 24.77 1.67 14.88
CA VAL A 430 25.02 2.14 16.24
C VAL A 430 26.21 1.32 16.76
N GLY A 431 27.39 1.60 16.23
CA GLY A 431 28.61 1.27 16.91
C GLY A 431 28.57 2.07 18.20
N GLU A 432 28.78 1.44 19.32
CA GLU A 432 29.29 2.15 20.47
C GLU A 432 30.48 2.95 19.93
N HIS A 433 30.29 4.26 19.71
CA HIS A 433 31.33 5.16 19.25
C HIS A 433 32.30 5.35 20.42
N ASP A 434 33.22 4.44 20.53
CA ASP A 434 34.37 4.51 21.44
C ASP A 434 35.58 5.07 20.69
N HIS A 435 35.34 6.04 19.79
CA HIS A 435 36.40 6.81 19.14
C HIS A 435 36.46 8.18 19.79
N ASP A 436 37.60 8.42 20.48
CA ASP A 436 37.91 9.72 21.07
C ASP A 436 37.78 10.82 20.01
N PHE A 437 36.88 11.78 20.23
CA PHE A 437 36.80 12.96 19.39
C PHE A 437 38.16 13.66 19.31
N PRO A 438 38.69 14.03 18.13
CA PRO A 438 40.08 14.43 17.93
C PRO A 438 40.44 15.81 18.52
N ALA A 439 39.62 16.34 19.42
CA ALA A 439 39.76 17.65 20.01
C ALA A 439 39.20 17.73 21.45
N GLU A 440 39.77 18.58 22.29
CA GLU A 440 39.14 19.03 23.51
C GLU A 440 38.04 20.05 23.16
N VAL A 441 36.83 19.82 23.69
CA VAL A 441 35.64 20.67 23.45
C VAL A 441 35.19 21.28 24.76
N ARG A 442 34.87 22.58 24.73
CA ARG A 442 34.29 23.32 25.86
C ARG A 442 33.23 24.26 25.38
N VAL A 443 32.18 24.44 26.19
CA VAL A 443 31.11 25.38 25.95
C VAL A 443 30.95 26.34 27.12
N PHE A 444 30.77 27.62 26.83
CA PHE A 444 30.59 28.66 27.84
C PHE A 444 29.92 29.92 27.28
N PRO A 445 29.11 30.67 28.09
CA PRO A 445 28.68 30.28 29.42
C PRO A 445 27.73 29.07 29.38
N ASN A 446 27.73 28.27 30.42
CA ASN A 446 26.76 27.19 30.62
C ASN A 446 26.42 27.14 32.13
N PRO A 447 25.21 27.59 32.53
CA PRO A 447 24.04 28.00 31.69
C PRO A 447 24.33 29.22 30.81
N THR A 448 23.53 29.31 29.69
CA THR A 448 23.56 30.41 28.72
C THR A 448 22.19 31.11 28.65
N ASP A 449 22.21 32.39 28.30
CA ASP A 449 21.01 33.19 28.02
C ASP A 449 20.63 33.22 26.54
N GLY A 450 21.16 32.22 25.76
CA GLY A 450 20.88 32.03 24.35
C GLY A 450 22.13 32.01 23.47
N MET A 451 23.18 32.75 23.80
CA MET A 451 24.46 32.73 23.07
C MET A 451 25.48 31.83 23.76
N LEU A 452 25.92 30.79 23.08
CA LEU A 452 26.89 29.82 23.57
C LEU A 452 28.20 29.89 22.77
N MET A 453 29.31 30.04 23.45
CA MET A 453 30.64 29.95 22.84
C MET A 453 31.12 28.49 22.85
N LEU A 454 31.31 27.93 21.67
CA LEU A 454 31.93 26.63 21.47
C LEU A 454 33.45 26.82 21.22
N GLU A 455 34.28 26.27 22.08
CA GLU A 455 35.73 26.26 21.94
C GLU A 455 36.22 24.83 21.64
N ILE A 456 36.91 24.67 20.53
CA ILE A 456 37.47 23.38 20.07
C ILE A 456 38.97 23.53 19.95
N SER A 457 39.75 22.72 20.70
CA SER A 457 41.21 22.74 20.73
C SER A 457 41.76 21.40 20.21
N THR A 458 42.45 21.43 19.09
CA THR A 458 43.03 20.24 18.45
C THR A 458 44.48 20.45 18.01
N VAL A 459 45.28 19.39 18.02
CA VAL A 459 46.63 19.34 17.45
C VAL A 459 46.68 18.69 16.07
N GLU A 460 45.55 18.17 15.62
CA GLU A 460 45.41 17.46 14.35
C GLU A 460 45.26 18.41 13.14
N ALA A 461 45.27 17.85 11.93
CA ALA A 461 45.03 18.56 10.68
C ALA A 461 43.61 19.15 10.66
N PRO A 462 43.33 20.18 9.84
CA PRO A 462 42.00 20.73 9.72
C PRO A 462 40.95 19.64 9.38
N PHE A 463 39.81 19.66 10.09
CA PHE A 463 38.72 18.75 9.87
C PHE A 463 37.37 19.50 9.91
N ARG A 464 36.37 18.88 9.33
CA ARG A 464 34.98 19.37 9.45
C ARG A 464 34.27 18.64 10.59
N THR A 465 33.45 19.37 11.33
CA THR A 465 32.59 18.80 12.36
C THR A 465 31.20 19.38 12.24
N ARG A 466 30.22 18.53 12.46
CA ARG A 466 28.81 18.92 12.55
C ARG A 466 28.47 19.15 14.03
N VAL A 467 27.83 20.27 14.31
CA VAL A 467 27.29 20.60 15.62
C VAL A 467 25.79 20.43 15.58
N GLU A 468 25.26 19.61 16.48
CA GLU A 468 23.82 19.36 16.61
C GLU A 468 23.39 19.58 18.05
N VAL A 469 22.25 20.25 18.25
CA VAL A 469 21.67 20.46 19.57
C VAL A 469 20.29 19.78 19.62
N TYR A 470 20.11 18.93 20.61
CA TYR A 470 18.89 18.17 20.81
C TYR A 470 18.23 18.57 22.12
N SER A 471 16.91 18.65 22.14
CA SER A 471 16.09 18.67 23.36
C SER A 471 16.11 17.30 24.06
N LEU A 472 15.72 17.23 25.33
CA LEU A 472 15.76 15.97 26.10
C LEU A 472 14.77 14.89 25.59
N ASP A 473 13.80 15.27 24.77
CA ASP A 473 12.88 14.35 24.07
C ASP A 473 13.44 13.88 22.72
N GLY A 474 14.69 14.20 22.41
CA GLY A 474 15.41 13.73 21.22
C GLY A 474 15.17 14.55 19.96
N LYS A 475 14.43 15.67 20.04
CA LYS A 475 14.18 16.52 18.87
C LYS A 475 15.42 17.39 18.57
N LEU A 476 15.88 17.36 17.30
CA LEU A 476 16.92 18.28 16.80
C LEU A 476 16.37 19.71 16.77
N VAL A 477 17.06 20.64 17.40
CA VAL A 477 16.63 22.05 17.55
C VAL A 477 17.63 23.06 16.96
N HIS A 478 18.87 22.64 16.71
CA HIS A 478 19.88 23.44 16.02
C HIS A 478 20.90 22.54 15.33
N ARG A 479 21.35 22.93 14.13
CA ARG A 479 22.42 22.22 13.38
C ARG A 479 23.26 23.23 12.62
N GLU A 480 24.58 23.05 12.65
CA GLU A 480 25.51 23.76 11.80
C GLU A 480 26.79 22.94 11.54
N VAL A 481 27.54 23.29 10.49
CA VAL A 481 28.78 22.62 10.13
C VAL A 481 29.95 23.59 10.27
N LEU A 482 30.96 23.19 11.04
CA LEU A 482 32.15 23.98 11.30
C LEU A 482 33.39 23.39 10.61
N ASN A 483 34.24 24.28 10.05
CA ASN A 483 35.57 23.92 9.58
C ASN A 483 36.56 24.26 10.68
N ILE A 484 37.13 23.24 11.30
CA ILE A 484 38.08 23.40 12.42
C ILE A 484 39.51 23.45 11.86
N SER A 485 40.22 24.52 12.14
CA SER A 485 41.65 24.63 11.85
C SER A 485 42.45 24.12 13.05
N GLY A 486 43.67 23.63 12.81
CA GLY A 486 44.57 23.24 13.88
C GLY A 486 44.79 24.38 14.89
N GLY A 487 44.91 24.04 16.18
CA GLY A 487 44.96 24.99 17.30
C GLY A 487 43.61 25.12 18.01
N THR A 488 43.31 26.30 18.55
CA THR A 488 42.04 26.57 19.24
C THR A 488 41.12 27.40 18.35
N SER A 489 39.99 26.83 17.97
CA SER A 489 38.89 27.49 17.25
C SER A 489 37.80 27.87 18.21
N ARG A 490 37.14 29.03 17.98
CA ARG A 490 35.99 29.50 18.75
C ARG A 490 34.88 29.91 17.82
N THR A 491 33.68 29.42 18.07
CA THR A 491 32.46 29.75 17.31
C THR A 491 31.34 30.06 18.26
N GLU A 492 30.53 31.06 17.94
CA GLU A 492 29.28 31.37 18.65
C GLU A 492 28.18 30.53 18.07
N ILE A 493 27.46 29.82 18.94
CA ILE A 493 26.23 29.06 18.62
C ILE A 493 25.05 29.87 19.11
N ASP A 494 24.16 30.23 18.21
CA ASP A 494 22.95 31.00 18.53
C ASP A 494 21.80 30.04 18.92
N LEU A 495 21.42 30.09 20.18
CA LEU A 495 20.34 29.32 20.77
C LEU A 495 19.20 30.20 21.29
N ASP A 496 19.17 31.52 20.93
CA ASP A 496 18.18 32.51 21.39
C ASP A 496 16.74 32.11 21.10
N ALA A 497 16.51 31.27 20.07
CA ALA A 497 15.19 30.79 19.71
C ALA A 497 14.68 29.63 20.60
N LEU A 498 15.54 29.07 21.45
CA LEU A 498 15.19 27.92 22.28
C LEU A 498 14.53 28.36 23.59
N SER A 499 13.64 27.53 24.09
CA SER A 499 13.01 27.72 25.41
C SER A 499 14.00 27.41 26.52
N SER A 500 13.84 28.03 27.71
CA SER A 500 14.61 27.65 28.89
C SER A 500 14.49 26.13 29.15
N GLY A 501 15.62 25.46 29.29
CA GLY A 501 15.64 24.01 29.46
C GLY A 501 17.05 23.40 29.34
N ASN A 502 17.09 22.07 29.44
CA ASN A 502 18.32 21.29 29.23
C ASN A 502 18.35 20.74 27.81
N TYR A 503 19.53 20.82 27.18
CA TYR A 503 19.78 20.37 25.82
C TYR A 503 21.06 19.53 25.78
N MET A 504 21.19 18.71 24.74
CA MET A 504 22.41 17.96 24.45
C MET A 504 23.04 18.53 23.17
N LEU A 505 24.29 18.98 23.25
CA LEU A 505 25.06 19.42 22.10
C LEU A 505 26.03 18.31 21.70
N ASN A 506 25.90 17.82 20.48
CA ASN A 506 26.75 16.81 19.90
C ASN A 506 27.69 17.43 18.84
N LEU A 507 28.96 17.01 18.85
CA LEU A 507 29.89 17.28 17.77
C LEU A 507 30.24 15.95 17.09
N ILE A 508 30.11 15.91 15.78
CA ILE A 508 30.31 14.71 14.97
C ILE A 508 31.34 15.02 13.86
N SER A 509 32.36 14.18 13.73
CA SER A 509 33.41 14.30 12.70
C SER A 509 33.80 12.91 12.19
N GLY A 510 33.24 12.50 11.07
CA GLY A 510 33.37 11.12 10.61
C GLY A 510 32.76 10.14 11.62
N GLU A 511 33.52 9.13 12.03
CA GLU A 511 33.13 8.15 13.06
C GLU A 511 33.31 8.64 14.51
N ALA A 512 33.95 9.80 14.72
CA ALA A 512 34.24 10.34 16.05
C ALA A 512 33.15 11.31 16.50
N SER A 513 32.71 11.18 17.75
CA SER A 513 31.73 12.11 18.32
C SER A 513 32.02 12.44 19.78
N THR A 514 31.48 13.58 20.24
CA THR A 514 31.45 13.95 21.65
C THR A 514 30.21 14.73 21.99
N SER A 515 29.71 14.58 23.21
CA SER A 515 28.44 15.18 23.67
C SER A 515 28.66 16.04 24.91
N LEU A 516 27.97 17.17 24.97
CA LEU A 516 28.01 18.13 26.06
C LEU A 516 26.61 18.57 26.47
N GLY A 517 26.34 18.57 27.76
CA GLY A 517 25.08 19.12 28.27
C GLY A 517 25.10 20.66 28.22
N VAL A 518 24.03 21.28 27.72
CA VAL A 518 23.82 22.73 27.66
C VAL A 518 22.53 23.09 28.38
N VAL A 519 22.60 24.14 29.19
CA VAL A 519 21.44 24.69 29.91
C VAL A 519 21.14 26.08 29.34
N VAL A 520 19.94 26.29 28.80
CA VAL A 520 19.43 27.60 28.37
C VAL A 520 18.50 28.16 29.46
N GLU A 521 18.73 29.39 29.89
CA GLU A 521 17.98 30.07 30.96
C GLU A 521 16.86 30.98 30.45
#